data_49df2120b71894dcc297c8954deb40ee
#
_entry.id   49df2120b71894dcc297c8954deb40ee
#
_cell.length_a   1.000
_cell.length_b   1.000
_cell.length_c   1.000
_cell.angle_alpha   90.00
_cell.angle_beta   90.00
_cell.angle_gamma   90.00
#
_symmetry.space_group_name_H-M   'P 1'
#
loop_
_entity.id
_entity.type
_entity.pdbx_description
1 polymer ?
#
loop_
_entity_poly.entity_id
_entity_poly.type
_entity_poly.pdbx_seq_one_letter_code
_entity_poly.pdbx_strand_id
1 'polypeptide(L)'
;MTPSSALAPPSPTVVDADHQGPPGCGNGGWVCGLLADRLEALAPGSGELPATEVRLVAPTPVGRPLRWEVEGRAGDRDVAVRLLDAHTVLGVARPAPSPSLDVPDPVSLEQARAAADGYDLTGHPYPGCYVCGPDASAGLHVYAGAVAGREGVHAAPVTLPDAELPTVFAALDCPGAFAVGFGVDALLLGTFVAEVRSPVPVGRELVVMSWDEGREGRRRHCGTALLDGDRVLASAAATWVDVGRRRIPGTAPAAGGAR
;
A
#
# COMPACT_ATOMS: atom_id res chain seq x y z
N MET A 1 25.80 -9.71 -34.29
CA MET A 1 24.63 -8.97 -33.78
C MET A 1 23.51 -10.00 -33.58
N THR A 2 23.37 -10.51 -32.38
CA THR A 2 22.24 -11.38 -32.00
C THR A 2 20.99 -10.52 -31.86
N PRO A 3 19.86 -10.92 -32.44
CA PRO A 3 18.61 -10.16 -32.30
C PRO A 3 18.22 -10.14 -30.82
N SER A 4 18.00 -8.93 -30.27
CA SER A 4 17.42 -8.72 -28.96
C SER A 4 16.08 -9.48 -28.92
N SER A 5 16.00 -10.51 -28.07
CA SER A 5 14.75 -11.20 -27.79
C SER A 5 13.83 -10.19 -27.11
N ALA A 6 12.95 -9.58 -27.87
CA ALA A 6 11.87 -8.79 -27.31
C ALA A 6 11.01 -9.75 -26.47
N LEU A 7 10.95 -9.52 -25.16
CA LEU A 7 10.03 -10.22 -24.29
C LEU A 7 8.61 -10.08 -24.86
N ALA A 8 7.90 -11.21 -24.96
CA ALA A 8 6.49 -11.16 -25.35
C ALA A 8 5.73 -10.16 -24.44
N PRO A 9 4.78 -9.39 -24.98
CA PRO A 9 4.03 -8.48 -24.15
C PRO A 9 3.37 -9.28 -23.02
N PRO A 10 3.48 -8.80 -21.77
CA PRO A 10 2.90 -9.50 -20.63
C PRO A 10 1.38 -9.58 -20.77
N SER A 11 0.81 -10.69 -20.28
CA SER A 11 -0.64 -10.86 -20.25
C SER A 11 -1.29 -9.72 -19.46
N PRO A 12 -2.48 -9.25 -19.87
CA PRO A 12 -3.25 -8.29 -19.09
C PRO A 12 -3.48 -8.79 -17.65
N THR A 13 -3.53 -7.87 -16.71
CA THR A 13 -3.91 -8.14 -15.32
C THR A 13 -5.28 -7.57 -15.01
N VAL A 14 -5.95 -8.13 -14.00
CA VAL A 14 -7.21 -7.61 -13.47
C VAL A 14 -7.01 -7.43 -11.97
N VAL A 15 -7.37 -6.28 -11.45
CA VAL A 15 -7.53 -6.10 -10.00
C VAL A 15 -8.92 -6.59 -9.65
N ASP A 16 -9.01 -7.66 -8.85
CA ASP A 16 -10.28 -8.20 -8.40
C ASP A 16 -11.02 -7.19 -7.50
N ALA A 17 -12.35 -7.24 -7.51
CA ALA A 17 -13.18 -6.41 -6.65
C ALA A 17 -12.92 -6.64 -5.15
N ASP A 18 -12.51 -7.86 -4.77
CA ASP A 18 -12.15 -8.18 -3.39
C ASP A 18 -10.89 -7.44 -2.91
N HIS A 19 -10.07 -6.93 -3.81
CA HIS A 19 -8.88 -6.13 -3.51
C HIS A 19 -9.10 -4.62 -3.69
N GLN A 20 -10.33 -4.15 -3.53
CA GLN A 20 -10.63 -2.72 -3.61
C GLN A 20 -10.13 -1.94 -2.38
N GLY A 21 -9.90 -0.64 -2.57
CA GLY A 21 -9.77 0.37 -1.52
C GLY A 21 -11.01 1.26 -1.51
N PRO A 22 -10.96 2.47 -2.11
CA PRO A 22 -12.16 3.24 -2.41
C PRO A 22 -13.10 2.47 -3.34
N PRO A 23 -14.43 2.66 -3.27
CA PRO A 23 -15.38 1.94 -4.10
C PRO A 23 -15.04 1.95 -5.60
N GLY A 24 -14.95 0.77 -6.21
CA GLY A 24 -14.61 0.59 -7.62
C GLY A 24 -13.15 0.79 -8.01
N CYS A 25 -12.29 1.05 -7.03
CA CYS A 25 -10.86 1.26 -7.23
C CYS A 25 -10.06 0.24 -6.41
N GLY A 26 -8.98 -0.29 -6.97
CA GLY A 26 -8.05 -1.15 -6.25
C GLY A 26 -7.42 -0.46 -5.05
N ASN A 27 -7.15 -1.21 -3.99
CA ASN A 27 -6.39 -0.74 -2.84
C ASN A 27 -5.00 -0.27 -3.29
N GLY A 28 -4.53 0.85 -2.77
CA GLY A 28 -3.28 1.48 -3.21
C GLY A 28 -2.07 0.58 -3.02
N GLY A 29 -1.92 0.01 -1.83
CA GLY A 29 -0.82 -0.91 -1.52
C GLY A 29 -0.84 -2.19 -2.34
N TRP A 30 -2.03 -2.78 -2.55
CA TRP A 30 -2.19 -3.93 -3.44
C TRP A 30 -1.70 -3.63 -4.86
N VAL A 31 -2.13 -2.49 -5.42
CA VAL A 31 -1.69 -2.05 -6.77
C VAL A 31 -0.19 -1.77 -6.80
N CYS A 32 0.37 -1.18 -5.74
CA CYS A 32 1.81 -1.01 -5.61
C CYS A 32 2.55 -2.35 -5.60
N GLY A 33 2.04 -3.34 -4.89
CA GLY A 33 2.59 -4.69 -4.85
C GLY A 33 2.54 -5.40 -6.21
N LEU A 34 1.44 -5.27 -6.97
CA LEU A 34 1.35 -5.79 -8.34
C LEU A 34 2.41 -5.17 -9.27
N LEU A 35 2.63 -3.88 -9.15
CA LEU A 35 3.65 -3.15 -9.90
C LEU A 35 5.07 -3.58 -9.50
N ALA A 36 5.30 -3.80 -8.20
CA ALA A 36 6.57 -4.27 -7.66
C ALA A 36 6.88 -5.71 -8.11
N ASP A 37 5.91 -6.62 -8.00
CA ASP A 37 6.02 -8.01 -8.47
C ASP A 37 6.38 -8.05 -9.97
N ARG A 38 5.72 -7.22 -10.76
CA ARG A 38 6.03 -7.12 -12.19
C ARG A 38 7.43 -6.58 -12.46
N LEU A 39 7.89 -5.62 -11.66
CA LEU A 39 9.25 -5.07 -11.76
C LEU A 39 10.28 -6.12 -11.36
N GLU A 40 10.04 -6.87 -10.27
CA GLU A 40 10.91 -7.96 -9.81
C GLU A 40 11.10 -9.05 -10.87
N ALA A 41 10.04 -9.41 -11.57
CA ALA A 41 10.09 -10.38 -12.66
C ALA A 41 11.00 -9.93 -13.83
N LEU A 42 11.33 -8.65 -13.95
CA LEU A 42 12.24 -8.11 -14.95
C LEU A 42 13.69 -8.04 -14.48
N ALA A 43 13.97 -8.28 -13.21
CA ALA A 43 15.31 -8.25 -12.61
C ALA A 43 15.78 -9.63 -12.13
N PRO A 44 15.70 -10.71 -12.93
CA PRO A 44 16.09 -12.04 -12.51
C PRO A 44 17.58 -12.07 -12.17
N GLY A 45 17.90 -12.36 -10.90
CA GLY A 45 19.26 -12.71 -10.50
C GLY A 45 20.08 -11.60 -9.83
N SER A 46 19.53 -10.46 -9.53
CA SER A 46 20.26 -9.41 -8.78
C SER A 46 20.29 -9.64 -7.26
N GLY A 47 19.79 -10.78 -6.76
CA GLY A 47 19.94 -11.24 -5.36
C GLY A 47 19.30 -10.38 -4.28
N GLU A 48 19.26 -9.09 -4.47
CA GLU A 48 18.59 -8.11 -3.63
C GLU A 48 18.00 -7.05 -4.54
N LEU A 49 16.68 -7.04 -4.72
CA LEU A 49 16.08 -5.83 -5.24
C LEU A 49 16.23 -4.74 -4.17
N PRO A 50 16.83 -3.61 -4.55
CA PRO A 50 16.61 -2.42 -3.77
C PRO A 50 15.09 -2.22 -3.65
N ALA A 51 14.65 -1.39 -2.72
CA ALA A 51 13.23 -1.08 -2.58
C ALA A 51 12.61 -0.72 -3.94
N THR A 52 11.31 -0.91 -4.05
CA THR A 52 10.54 -0.45 -5.21
C THR A 52 9.84 0.86 -4.86
N GLU A 53 10.07 1.89 -5.66
CA GLU A 53 9.25 3.09 -5.68
C GLU A 53 8.09 2.91 -6.64
N VAL A 54 6.88 3.13 -6.14
CA VAL A 54 5.67 3.19 -6.96
C VAL A 54 5.03 4.55 -6.83
N ARG A 55 4.73 5.16 -7.96
CA ARG A 55 3.92 6.37 -8.04
C ARG A 55 2.56 6.03 -8.63
N LEU A 56 1.51 6.22 -7.86
CA LEU A 56 0.13 6.13 -8.34
C LEU A 56 -0.28 7.47 -8.97
N VAL A 57 -0.80 7.41 -10.19
CA VAL A 57 -1.12 8.59 -11.01
C VAL A 57 -2.62 8.80 -11.13
N ALA A 58 -3.36 7.69 -11.19
CA ALA A 58 -4.82 7.70 -11.28
C ALA A 58 -5.40 6.51 -10.52
N PRO A 59 -6.68 6.57 -10.09
CA PRO A 59 -7.37 5.45 -9.48
C PRO A 59 -7.36 4.22 -10.40
N THR A 60 -6.94 3.07 -9.85
CA THR A 60 -6.90 1.82 -10.60
C THR A 60 -8.27 1.15 -10.57
N PRO A 61 -8.96 0.98 -11.68
CA PRO A 61 -10.29 0.35 -11.68
C PRO A 61 -10.20 -1.15 -11.38
N VAL A 62 -11.22 -1.68 -10.69
CA VAL A 62 -11.36 -3.12 -10.46
C VAL A 62 -12.19 -3.77 -11.58
N GLY A 63 -12.06 -5.11 -11.72
CA GLY A 63 -12.93 -5.96 -12.53
C GLY A 63 -12.76 -5.83 -14.05
N ARG A 64 -11.72 -5.16 -14.53
CA ARG A 64 -11.45 -5.06 -15.98
C ARG A 64 -9.98 -5.24 -16.34
N PRO A 65 -9.66 -5.69 -17.56
CA PRO A 65 -8.31 -5.92 -18.01
C PRO A 65 -7.49 -4.62 -18.05
N LEU A 66 -6.31 -4.66 -17.44
CA LEU A 66 -5.31 -3.60 -17.44
C LEU A 66 -4.07 -4.08 -18.18
N ARG A 67 -3.33 -3.16 -18.76
CA ARG A 67 -2.20 -3.42 -19.63
C ARG A 67 -0.89 -3.00 -18.97
N TRP A 68 0.15 -3.78 -19.22
CA TRP A 68 1.50 -3.48 -18.80
C TRP A 68 2.32 -2.83 -19.92
N GLU A 69 3.14 -1.86 -19.58
CA GLU A 69 4.24 -1.37 -20.40
C GLU A 69 5.54 -1.42 -19.63
N VAL A 70 6.62 -1.78 -20.33
CA VAL A 70 7.98 -1.78 -19.78
C VAL A 70 8.78 -0.74 -20.53
N GLU A 71 9.46 0.14 -19.80
CA GLU A 71 10.39 1.13 -20.31
C GLU A 71 11.80 0.76 -19.85
N GLY A 72 12.76 0.79 -20.75
CA GLY A 72 14.11 0.28 -20.49
C GLY A 72 14.22 -1.23 -20.77
N ARG A 73 15.30 -1.85 -20.28
CA ARG A 73 15.57 -3.29 -20.43
C ARG A 73 15.54 -3.98 -19.08
N ALA A 74 15.18 -5.25 -19.08
CA ALA A 74 15.31 -6.10 -17.90
C ALA A 74 16.76 -6.06 -17.37
N GLY A 75 16.90 -5.82 -16.05
CA GLY A 75 18.19 -5.70 -15.37
C GLY A 75 18.83 -4.31 -15.39
N ASP A 76 18.28 -3.36 -16.16
CA ASP A 76 18.77 -1.97 -16.12
C ASP A 76 18.30 -1.28 -14.82
N ARG A 77 19.13 -0.36 -14.29
CA ARG A 77 18.79 0.41 -13.08
C ARG A 77 17.67 1.42 -13.28
N ASP A 78 17.41 1.81 -14.51
CA ASP A 78 16.38 2.77 -14.94
C ASP A 78 15.14 2.09 -15.54
N VAL A 79 15.06 0.76 -15.45
CA VAL A 79 13.86 0.03 -15.87
C VAL A 79 12.62 0.54 -15.14
N ALA A 80 11.52 0.70 -15.87
CA ALA A 80 10.24 1.05 -15.29
C ALA A 80 9.13 0.14 -15.80
N VAL A 81 8.18 -0.13 -14.91
CA VAL A 81 6.93 -0.83 -15.22
C VAL A 81 5.77 0.14 -15.06
N ARG A 82 4.90 0.19 -16.04
CA ARG A 82 3.68 0.98 -16.03
C ARG A 82 2.45 0.09 -16.11
N LEU A 83 1.45 0.41 -15.32
CA LEU A 83 0.11 -0.17 -15.39
C LEU A 83 -0.81 0.85 -16.06
N LEU A 84 -1.57 0.41 -17.07
CA LEU A 84 -2.43 1.28 -17.85
C LEU A 84 -3.85 0.73 -17.97
N ASP A 85 -4.80 1.65 -17.99
CA ASP A 85 -6.17 1.44 -18.48
C ASP A 85 -6.31 2.14 -19.83
N ALA A 86 -6.43 1.36 -20.89
CA ALA A 86 -6.33 1.84 -22.28
C ALA A 86 -5.05 2.68 -22.49
N HIS A 87 -5.15 4.00 -22.54
CA HIS A 87 -4.04 4.94 -22.72
C HIS A 87 -3.69 5.72 -21.44
N THR A 88 -4.45 5.52 -20.37
CA THR A 88 -4.24 6.23 -19.09
C THR A 88 -3.25 5.47 -18.23
N VAL A 89 -2.14 6.10 -17.87
CA VAL A 89 -1.20 5.55 -16.89
C VAL A 89 -1.84 5.63 -15.51
N LEU A 90 -1.95 4.49 -14.83
CA LEU A 90 -2.50 4.34 -13.49
C LEU A 90 -1.40 4.40 -12.43
N GLY A 91 -0.28 3.74 -12.70
CA GLY A 91 0.87 3.71 -11.81
C GLY A 91 2.16 3.37 -12.54
N VAL A 92 3.28 3.73 -11.93
CA VAL A 92 4.63 3.48 -12.43
C VAL A 92 5.50 2.96 -11.29
N ALA A 93 6.19 1.84 -11.50
CA ALA A 93 7.19 1.29 -10.58
C ALA A 93 8.60 1.43 -11.14
N ARG A 94 9.56 1.70 -10.26
CA ARG A 94 11.00 1.76 -10.55
C ARG A 94 11.80 1.17 -9.38
N PRO A 95 13.01 0.63 -9.63
CA PRO A 95 13.94 0.34 -8.55
C PRO A 95 14.27 1.63 -7.79
N ALA A 96 14.37 1.54 -6.47
CA ALA A 96 14.71 2.66 -5.60
C ALA A 96 15.70 2.22 -4.51
N PRO A 97 16.45 3.13 -3.90
CA PRO A 97 17.15 2.83 -2.66
C PRO A 97 16.15 2.50 -1.55
N SER A 98 16.58 1.71 -0.58
CA SER A 98 15.81 1.44 0.64
C SER A 98 15.28 2.74 1.24
N PRO A 99 14.03 2.78 1.71
CA PRO A 99 13.47 3.99 2.31
C PRO A 99 14.29 4.38 3.55
N SER A 100 14.67 5.65 3.61
CA SER A 100 15.34 6.20 4.80
C SER A 100 14.27 6.49 5.85
N LEU A 101 14.03 5.53 6.75
CA LEU A 101 13.04 5.61 7.82
C LEU A 101 13.72 5.56 9.16
N ASP A 102 13.35 6.46 10.06
CA ASP A 102 13.67 6.37 11.48
C ASP A 102 12.60 5.51 12.16
N VAL A 103 12.77 4.18 12.07
CA VAL A 103 11.78 3.23 12.57
C VAL A 103 11.72 3.32 14.10
N PRO A 104 10.56 3.70 14.68
CA PRO A 104 10.42 3.77 16.13
C PRO A 104 10.60 2.40 16.80
N ASP A 105 10.79 2.38 18.11
CA ASP A 105 10.86 1.12 18.88
C ASP A 105 9.70 0.19 18.52
N PRO A 106 9.92 -1.11 18.42
CA PRO A 106 8.88 -2.08 18.07
C PRO A 106 7.66 -2.00 18.99
N VAL A 107 6.48 -2.26 18.43
CA VAL A 107 5.22 -2.41 19.16
C VAL A 107 5.01 -3.90 19.42
N SER A 108 4.77 -4.28 20.67
CA SER A 108 4.46 -5.69 20.99
C SER A 108 3.09 -6.09 20.42
N LEU A 109 2.87 -7.39 20.22
CA LEU A 109 1.58 -7.90 19.76
C LEU A 109 0.43 -7.56 20.73
N GLU A 110 0.70 -7.54 22.04
CA GLU A 110 -0.27 -7.13 23.06
C GLU A 110 -0.67 -5.65 22.89
N GLN A 111 0.31 -4.76 22.70
CA GLN A 111 0.06 -3.33 22.44
C GLN A 111 -0.68 -3.11 21.10
N ALA A 112 -0.33 -3.88 20.08
CA ALA A 112 -0.99 -3.80 18.78
C ALA A 112 -2.46 -4.22 18.83
N ARG A 113 -2.78 -5.29 19.59
CA ARG A 113 -4.16 -5.72 19.85
C ARG A 113 -4.93 -4.66 20.63
N ALA A 114 -4.36 -4.13 21.72
CA ALA A 114 -5.00 -3.07 22.50
C ALA A 114 -5.25 -1.80 21.66
N ALA A 115 -4.33 -1.45 20.78
CA ALA A 115 -4.50 -0.32 19.86
C ALA A 115 -5.63 -0.58 18.85
N ALA A 116 -5.68 -1.79 18.26
CA ALA A 116 -6.73 -2.18 17.31
C ALA A 116 -8.12 -2.23 17.97
N ASP A 117 -8.23 -2.72 19.20
CA ASP A 117 -9.48 -2.73 19.96
C ASP A 117 -10.03 -1.31 20.23
N GLY A 118 -9.15 -0.32 20.28
CA GLY A 118 -9.50 1.10 20.43
C GLY A 118 -9.88 1.79 19.13
N TYR A 119 -9.79 1.13 17.99
CA TYR A 119 -10.11 1.74 16.69
C TYR A 119 -11.63 1.84 16.49
N ASP A 120 -12.13 3.05 16.21
CA ASP A 120 -13.56 3.28 15.92
C ASP A 120 -13.88 2.99 14.45
N LEU A 121 -14.60 1.91 14.22
CA LEU A 121 -15.07 1.49 12.88
C LEU A 121 -16.30 2.29 12.41
N THR A 122 -16.89 3.12 13.28
CA THR A 122 -18.12 3.87 12.96
C THR A 122 -17.86 4.88 11.85
N GLY A 123 -18.62 4.76 10.75
CA GLY A 123 -18.48 5.69 9.63
C GLY A 123 -17.18 5.56 8.84
N HIS A 124 -16.58 4.36 8.85
CA HIS A 124 -15.39 4.09 8.05
C HIS A 124 -15.60 4.51 6.59
N PRO A 125 -14.73 5.36 5.98
CA PRO A 125 -14.98 5.95 4.66
C PRO A 125 -15.00 4.93 3.52
N TYR A 126 -14.33 3.79 3.69
CA TYR A 126 -14.25 2.71 2.69
C TYR A 126 -14.54 1.34 3.33
N PRO A 127 -15.81 1.04 3.68
CA PRO A 127 -16.15 -0.17 4.43
C PRO A 127 -15.81 -1.47 3.68
N GLY A 128 -15.71 -1.43 2.35
CA GLY A 128 -15.28 -2.58 1.54
C GLY A 128 -13.79 -2.61 1.22
N CYS A 129 -12.94 -1.78 1.87
CA CYS A 129 -11.51 -1.80 1.61
C CYS A 129 -10.87 -3.13 2.03
N TYR A 130 -10.10 -3.74 1.13
CA TYR A 130 -9.40 -5.01 1.36
C TYR A 130 -8.54 -5.02 2.63
N VAL A 131 -7.90 -3.90 2.97
CA VAL A 131 -7.00 -3.83 4.13
C VAL A 131 -7.74 -3.49 5.41
N CYS A 132 -8.54 -2.42 5.40
CA CYS A 132 -9.10 -1.83 6.62
C CYS A 132 -10.64 -1.77 6.63
N GLY A 133 -11.30 -2.34 5.63
CA GLY A 133 -12.76 -2.29 5.53
C GLY A 133 -13.44 -3.34 6.41
N PRO A 134 -14.38 -2.94 7.29
CA PRO A 134 -15.11 -3.91 8.13
C PRO A 134 -16.02 -4.84 7.33
N ASP A 135 -16.46 -4.43 6.13
CA ASP A 135 -17.36 -5.21 5.27
C ASP A 135 -16.63 -6.03 4.19
N ALA A 136 -15.30 -5.99 4.18
CA ALA A 136 -14.49 -6.75 3.21
C ALA A 136 -14.40 -8.21 3.61
N SER A 137 -15.19 -9.11 2.97
CA SER A 137 -15.29 -10.53 3.36
C SER A 137 -13.97 -11.32 3.25
N ALA A 138 -13.09 -10.92 2.33
CA ALA A 138 -11.75 -11.49 2.14
C ALA A 138 -10.64 -10.53 2.61
N GLY A 139 -10.98 -9.54 3.43
CA GLY A 139 -10.07 -8.48 3.85
C GLY A 139 -9.03 -8.92 4.87
N LEU A 140 -7.96 -8.14 4.96
CA LEU A 140 -6.92 -8.32 6.00
C LEU A 140 -7.39 -7.82 7.38
N HIS A 141 -8.40 -6.96 7.46
CA HIS A 141 -8.99 -6.39 8.67
C HIS A 141 -7.96 -5.73 9.60
N VAL A 142 -7.06 -4.94 9.00
CA VAL A 142 -6.02 -4.21 9.72
C VAL A 142 -6.59 -2.89 10.23
N TYR A 143 -6.90 -2.82 11.50
CA TYR A 143 -7.47 -1.64 12.17
C TYR A 143 -6.40 -0.98 13.03
N ALA A 144 -5.46 -0.27 12.39
CA ALA A 144 -4.32 0.31 13.08
C ALA A 144 -4.77 1.49 13.97
N GLY A 145 -4.93 1.23 15.25
CA GLY A 145 -5.28 2.22 16.26
C GLY A 145 -4.06 2.89 16.89
N ALA A 146 -4.27 4.01 17.59
CA ALA A 146 -3.22 4.73 18.31
C ALA A 146 -2.64 3.88 19.45
N VAL A 147 -1.31 3.80 19.53
CA VAL A 147 -0.61 3.07 20.58
C VAL A 147 -0.56 3.92 21.86
N ALA A 148 -1.08 3.43 22.97
CA ALA A 148 -1.11 4.13 24.24
C ALA A 148 0.31 4.58 24.67
N GLY A 149 0.44 5.87 25.01
CA GLY A 149 1.69 6.47 25.44
C GLY A 149 2.72 6.72 24.32
N ARG A 150 2.36 6.53 23.04
CA ARG A 150 3.25 6.75 21.90
C ARG A 150 2.58 7.65 20.86
N GLU A 151 2.85 8.95 20.96
CA GLU A 151 2.26 9.96 20.06
C GLU A 151 2.63 9.68 18.60
N GLY A 152 1.65 9.75 17.70
CA GLY A 152 1.85 9.55 16.26
C GLY A 152 2.10 8.10 15.83
N VAL A 153 2.18 7.14 16.77
CA VAL A 153 2.38 5.72 16.45
C VAL A 153 1.05 4.98 16.48
N HIS A 154 0.76 4.24 15.42
CA HIS A 154 -0.41 3.37 15.29
C HIS A 154 0.03 1.93 15.05
N ALA A 155 -0.76 0.98 15.46
CA ALA A 155 -0.47 -0.44 15.25
C ALA A 155 -1.73 -1.30 15.20
N ALA A 156 -1.60 -2.45 14.55
CA ALA A 156 -2.59 -3.52 14.56
C ALA A 156 -1.90 -4.89 14.46
N PRO A 157 -2.52 -5.97 14.95
CA PRO A 157 -2.17 -7.31 14.55
C PRO A 157 -2.60 -7.54 13.08
N VAL A 158 -1.87 -8.40 12.37
CA VAL A 158 -2.22 -8.84 11.03
C VAL A 158 -1.80 -10.29 10.82
N THR A 159 -2.65 -11.06 10.14
CA THR A 159 -2.32 -12.40 9.65
C THR A 159 -2.43 -12.39 8.12
N LEU A 160 -1.32 -12.64 7.44
CA LEU A 160 -1.30 -12.63 5.98
C LEU A 160 -1.67 -14.01 5.43
N PRO A 161 -2.55 -14.08 4.42
CA PRO A 161 -2.94 -15.34 3.76
C PRO A 161 -1.84 -15.90 2.86
N ASP A 162 -0.96 -15.05 2.37
CA ASP A 162 0.20 -15.35 1.53
C ASP A 162 1.32 -14.33 1.79
N ALA A 163 2.49 -14.54 1.18
CA ALA A 163 3.65 -13.66 1.28
C ALA A 163 3.97 -12.95 -0.05
N GLU A 164 2.99 -12.86 -0.95
CA GLU A 164 3.16 -12.18 -2.22
C GLU A 164 3.27 -10.66 -2.02
N LEU A 165 4.00 -9.99 -2.90
CA LEU A 165 4.21 -8.55 -2.77
C LEU A 165 2.91 -7.74 -2.71
N PRO A 166 1.84 -8.07 -3.49
CA PRO A 166 0.57 -7.38 -3.37
C PRO A 166 -0.02 -7.43 -1.96
N THR A 167 -0.01 -8.60 -1.32
CA THR A 167 -0.53 -8.80 0.04
C THR A 167 0.32 -8.06 1.08
N VAL A 168 1.65 -8.18 1.00
CA VAL A 168 2.57 -7.54 1.94
C VAL A 168 2.49 -6.01 1.82
N PHE A 169 2.49 -5.47 0.61
CA PHE A 169 2.41 -4.02 0.39
C PHE A 169 1.03 -3.46 0.78
N ALA A 170 -0.04 -4.23 0.56
CA ALA A 170 -1.36 -3.86 1.03
C ALA A 170 -1.40 -3.72 2.57
N ALA A 171 -0.81 -4.67 3.30
CA ALA A 171 -0.75 -4.61 4.76
C ALA A 171 0.01 -3.39 5.28
N LEU A 172 0.98 -2.85 4.52
CA LEU A 172 1.76 -1.66 4.86
C LEU A 172 1.08 -0.34 4.45
N ASP A 173 0.01 -0.37 3.65
CA ASP A 173 -0.63 0.81 3.05
C ASP A 173 -1.53 1.55 4.05
N CYS A 174 -2.73 1.03 4.33
CA CYS A 174 -3.74 1.71 5.16
C CYS A 174 -3.25 2.11 6.56
N PRO A 175 -2.42 1.32 7.28
CA PRO A 175 -1.89 1.75 8.56
C PRO A 175 -1.17 3.10 8.51
N GLY A 176 -0.42 3.36 7.43
CA GLY A 176 0.22 4.64 7.21
C GLY A 176 -0.77 5.80 7.08
N ALA A 177 -1.89 5.58 6.40
CA ALA A 177 -2.94 6.58 6.30
C ALA A 177 -3.53 6.96 7.67
N PHE A 178 -3.72 5.97 8.55
CA PHE A 178 -4.25 6.22 9.90
C PHE A 178 -3.31 7.07 10.74
N ALA A 179 -2.01 6.83 10.67
CA ALA A 179 -1.01 7.63 11.38
C ALA A 179 -1.04 9.12 10.97
N VAL A 180 -1.49 9.43 9.75
CA VAL A 180 -1.49 10.80 9.21
C VAL A 180 -2.88 11.41 9.04
N GLY A 181 -3.90 10.85 9.70
CA GLY A 181 -5.23 11.48 9.82
C GLY A 181 -6.29 10.98 8.85
N PHE A 182 -6.20 9.74 8.36
CA PHE A 182 -7.26 9.12 7.59
C PHE A 182 -8.60 9.10 8.35
N GLY A 183 -9.70 9.35 7.64
CA GLY A 183 -11.03 9.48 8.24
C GLY A 183 -11.40 10.93 8.59
N VAL A 184 -10.43 11.74 8.98
CA VAL A 184 -10.58 13.20 9.12
C VAL A 184 -10.34 13.86 7.76
N ASP A 185 -9.23 13.53 7.12
CA ASP A 185 -8.85 14.00 5.80
C ASP A 185 -9.18 12.95 4.72
N ALA A 186 -9.45 13.42 3.51
CA ALA A 186 -9.65 12.57 2.34
C ALA A 186 -8.30 12.29 1.67
N LEU A 187 -7.65 11.23 2.08
CA LEU A 187 -6.31 10.86 1.66
C LEU A 187 -6.33 9.81 0.54
N LEU A 188 -5.49 10.01 -0.47
CA LEU A 188 -5.17 9.00 -1.48
C LEU A 188 -3.65 8.76 -1.50
N LEU A 189 -3.25 7.50 -1.62
CA LEU A 189 -1.85 7.13 -1.77
C LEU A 189 -1.30 7.71 -3.08
N GLY A 190 -0.19 8.45 -3.00
CA GLY A 190 0.48 9.04 -4.15
C GLY A 190 1.79 8.35 -4.49
N THR A 191 2.70 8.21 -3.51
CA THR A 191 3.98 7.54 -3.68
C THR A 191 4.19 6.55 -2.56
N PHE A 192 4.77 5.40 -2.91
CA PHE A 192 5.04 4.30 -1.99
C PHE A 192 6.41 3.71 -2.31
N VAL A 193 7.35 3.81 -1.37
CA VAL A 193 8.68 3.20 -1.48
C VAL A 193 8.74 2.08 -0.46
N ALA A 194 8.78 0.84 -0.91
CA ALA A 194 8.71 -0.31 -0.02
C ALA A 194 9.77 -1.36 -0.32
N GLU A 195 10.15 -2.11 0.71
CA GLU A 195 11.08 -3.22 0.63
C GLU A 195 10.64 -4.39 1.53
N VAL A 196 10.95 -5.60 1.11
CA VAL A 196 10.85 -6.81 1.92
C VAL A 196 12.26 -7.26 2.27
N ARG A 197 12.61 -7.19 3.56
CA ARG A 197 13.96 -7.48 4.08
C ARG A 197 14.17 -8.93 4.48
N SER A 198 13.06 -9.64 4.71
CA SER A 198 13.10 -11.01 5.22
C SER A 198 11.86 -11.77 4.79
N PRO A 199 11.93 -13.10 4.70
CA PRO A 199 10.75 -13.94 4.43
C PRO A 199 9.62 -13.61 5.40
N VAL A 200 8.42 -13.39 4.87
CA VAL A 200 7.23 -13.05 5.64
C VAL A 200 6.49 -14.35 6.00
N PRO A 201 6.26 -14.65 7.30
CA PRO A 201 5.50 -15.81 7.72
C PRO A 201 4.03 -15.69 7.32
N VAL A 202 3.46 -16.79 6.80
CA VAL A 202 2.05 -16.90 6.40
C VAL A 202 1.24 -17.56 7.50
N GLY A 203 0.00 -17.13 7.70
CA GLY A 203 -0.93 -17.74 8.65
C GLY A 203 -0.56 -17.57 10.11
N ARG A 204 0.41 -16.70 10.42
CA ARG A 204 0.84 -16.34 11.76
C ARG A 204 0.56 -14.87 12.02
N GLU A 205 0.19 -14.56 13.23
CA GLU A 205 -0.09 -13.19 13.63
C GLU A 205 1.21 -12.39 13.76
N LEU A 206 1.29 -11.30 13.02
CA LEU A 206 2.38 -10.33 12.98
C LEU A 206 1.88 -8.99 13.49
N VAL A 207 2.75 -8.01 13.63
CA VAL A 207 2.39 -6.63 13.94
C VAL A 207 2.69 -5.75 12.75
N VAL A 208 1.71 -4.97 12.30
CA VAL A 208 1.98 -3.80 11.45
C VAL A 208 1.91 -2.56 12.31
N MET A 209 2.95 -1.74 12.22
CA MET A 209 3.00 -0.42 12.88
C MET A 209 3.22 0.67 11.85
N SER A 210 2.78 1.87 12.18
CA SER A 210 2.93 3.07 11.35
C SER A 210 3.16 4.30 12.20
N TRP A 211 3.79 5.31 11.63
CA TRP A 211 4.09 6.57 12.31
C TRP A 211 4.07 7.75 11.36
N ASP A 212 3.81 8.94 11.92
CA ASP A 212 3.80 10.19 11.18
C ASP A 212 5.25 10.67 10.95
N GLU A 213 5.60 10.96 9.71
CA GLU A 213 6.88 11.53 9.25
C GLU A 213 6.73 13.02 8.87
N GLY A 214 5.57 13.60 9.14
CA GLY A 214 5.31 15.00 8.92
C GLY A 214 4.47 15.34 7.70
N ARG A 215 4.35 16.64 7.48
CA ARG A 215 3.42 17.22 6.50
C ARG A 215 4.04 18.33 5.69
N GLU A 216 3.81 18.31 4.39
CA GLU A 216 4.16 19.40 3.47
C GLU A 216 2.94 19.79 2.59
N GLY A 217 2.31 20.91 2.90
CA GLY A 217 1.10 21.34 2.19
C GLY A 217 -0.02 20.29 2.27
N ARG A 218 -0.40 19.71 1.12
CA ARG A 218 -1.40 18.64 1.04
C ARG A 218 -0.80 17.23 1.15
N ARG A 219 0.51 17.13 1.25
CA ARG A 219 1.20 15.85 1.39
C ARG A 219 1.32 15.50 2.86
N ARG A 220 1.08 14.23 3.18
CA ARG A 220 1.31 13.61 4.48
C ARG A 220 2.34 12.52 4.27
N HIS A 221 3.37 12.48 5.08
CA HIS A 221 4.43 11.49 5.01
C HIS A 221 4.30 10.54 6.19
N CYS A 222 4.46 9.26 5.95
CA CYS A 222 4.45 8.25 7.00
C CYS A 222 5.41 7.13 6.70
N GLY A 223 5.88 6.50 7.79
CA GLY A 223 6.55 5.22 7.75
C GLY A 223 5.62 4.11 8.19
N THR A 224 5.83 2.90 7.65
CA THR A 224 5.17 1.66 8.09
C THR A 224 6.17 0.52 8.16
N ALA A 225 5.97 -0.41 9.09
CA ALA A 225 6.77 -1.61 9.23
C ALA A 225 5.91 -2.82 9.59
N LEU A 226 6.22 -3.97 8.98
CA LEU A 226 5.70 -5.27 9.34
C LEU A 226 6.71 -5.98 10.23
N LEU A 227 6.31 -6.41 11.42
CA LEU A 227 7.17 -6.92 12.45
C LEU A 227 6.83 -8.36 12.85
N ASP A 228 7.87 -9.14 13.12
CA ASP A 228 7.82 -10.41 13.85
C ASP A 228 8.63 -10.27 15.14
N GLY A 229 7.95 -10.01 16.26
CA GLY A 229 8.61 -9.51 17.47
C GLY A 229 9.32 -8.19 17.20
N ASP A 230 10.62 -8.12 17.50
CA ASP A 230 11.44 -6.92 17.26
C ASP A 230 12.05 -6.87 15.86
N ARG A 231 11.81 -7.90 15.03
CA ARG A 231 12.38 -7.99 13.69
C ARG A 231 11.50 -7.33 12.66
N VAL A 232 12.05 -6.35 11.94
CA VAL A 232 11.40 -5.76 10.75
C VAL A 232 11.51 -6.71 9.57
N LEU A 233 10.38 -7.18 9.05
CA LEU A 233 10.29 -8.06 7.88
C LEU A 233 10.16 -7.27 6.59
N ALA A 234 9.37 -6.22 6.61
CA ALA A 234 9.15 -5.31 5.49
C ALA A 234 8.89 -3.90 6.02
N SER A 235 9.19 -2.89 5.21
CA SER A 235 8.95 -1.50 5.57
C SER A 235 8.57 -0.67 4.34
N ALA A 236 7.86 0.43 4.56
CA ALA A 236 7.52 1.36 3.50
C ALA A 236 7.50 2.81 3.99
N ALA A 237 7.95 3.72 3.13
CA ALA A 237 7.72 5.16 3.22
C ALA A 237 6.61 5.54 2.25
N ALA A 238 5.58 6.20 2.73
CA ALA A 238 4.44 6.60 1.91
C ALA A 238 4.20 8.10 1.95
N THR A 239 3.77 8.62 0.80
CA THR A 239 3.24 9.98 0.69
C THR A 239 1.77 9.90 0.31
N TRP A 240 0.92 10.34 1.23
CA TRP A 240 -0.50 10.49 1.05
C TRP A 240 -0.83 11.91 0.62
N VAL A 241 -1.82 12.07 -0.25
CA VAL A 241 -2.25 13.38 -0.75
C VAL A 241 -3.66 13.66 -0.29
N ASP A 242 -3.85 14.76 0.42
CA ASP A 242 -5.18 15.28 0.74
C ASP A 242 -5.84 15.82 -0.53
N VAL A 243 -6.88 15.13 -0.97
CA VAL A 243 -7.63 15.48 -2.19
C VAL A 243 -8.91 16.25 -1.91
N GLY A 244 -9.22 16.50 -0.63
CA GLY A 244 -10.48 17.11 -0.20
C GLY A 244 -11.67 16.17 -0.40
N ARG A 245 -12.61 16.16 0.53
CA ARG A 245 -13.75 15.21 0.60
C ARG A 245 -14.62 15.14 -0.68
N ARG A 246 -14.59 16.15 -1.56
CA ARG A 246 -15.35 16.18 -2.80
C ARG A 246 -14.74 15.42 -3.97
N ARG A 247 -13.53 14.88 -3.83
CA ARG A 247 -12.78 14.24 -4.93
C ARG A 247 -12.57 12.74 -4.79
N ILE A 248 -13.16 12.14 -3.77
CA ILE A 248 -13.04 10.68 -3.59
C ILE A 248 -14.04 10.00 -4.53
N PRO A 249 -13.60 9.14 -5.46
CA PRO A 249 -14.52 8.35 -6.28
C PRO A 249 -15.46 7.53 -5.40
N GLY A 250 -16.76 7.57 -5.70
CA GLY A 250 -17.76 6.72 -5.04
C GLY A 250 -18.29 7.21 -3.68
N THR A 251 -17.77 8.29 -3.09
CA THR A 251 -18.37 8.89 -1.90
C THR A 251 -19.41 9.93 -2.31
N ALA A 252 -20.69 9.68 -1.99
CA ALA A 252 -21.71 10.71 -2.08
C ALA A 252 -21.34 11.88 -1.15
N PRO A 253 -21.58 13.18 -1.54
CA PRO A 253 -21.41 14.28 -0.61
C PRO A 253 -22.32 14.05 0.58
N ALA A 254 -21.76 14.12 1.79
CA ALA A 254 -22.54 14.09 3.02
C ALA A 254 -23.66 15.14 2.87
N ALA A 255 -24.92 14.70 3.04
CA ALA A 255 -26.06 15.59 2.98
C ALA A 255 -25.84 16.72 4.00
N GLY A 256 -25.63 17.94 3.50
CA GLY A 256 -25.43 19.11 4.32
C GLY A 256 -26.64 19.28 5.23
N GLY A 257 -26.44 19.12 6.53
CA GLY A 257 -27.44 19.51 7.51
C GLY A 257 -27.73 21.00 7.36
N ALA A 258 -28.89 21.32 6.82
CA ALA A 258 -29.45 22.66 6.86
C ALA A 258 -29.64 23.06 8.34
N ARG A 259 -28.98 24.13 8.75
CA ARG A 259 -29.38 24.95 9.88
C ARG A 259 -30.02 26.24 9.34
#